data_28c18a81154eff26b9c148265bc8cf7f
#
_entry.id   28c18a81154eff26b9c148265bc8cf7f
#
_cell.length_a   1.000
_cell.length_b   1.000
_cell.length_c   1.000
_cell.angle_alpha   90.00
_cell.angle_beta   90.00
_cell.angle_gamma   90.00
#
_symmetry.space_group_name_H-M   'P 1'
#
loop_
_entity.id
_entity.type
_entity.pdbx_description
1 polymer ?
#
loop_
_entity_poly.entity_id
_entity_poly.type
_entity_poly.pdbx_seq_one_letter_code
_entity_poly.pdbx_strand_id
1 'polypeptide(L)'
;MPPFLILDRLQKSFADHTVLREISLDVEPGEVLVLLGPSGSGKTTLLRLIAGFEQPDEGQILVADEDVTPLPPEKRNFGMVFQHYALFPHLSVAGNVSFGLESRGVPRERRLSRVTEVLPLVDLEGFEDRRVQEISGGQQQRVALARALAPDPRLMLLDEPLSNLDPSLRERTRRELKNAIRRVGITAVWVTHEQEEAFDVGDRVALLNEGRLEQVGTPEELYLEPQSLFVAGFVGRASALKGSLVAENRVRLGDERFVGQGATWPVLTVGEVAVGEDVVISLRPEGLELVEAEQPDVLGGEVLERQYRGEVTYYRIALEKEGEVLVVGASDGAEIGAQVGVALRQSEPAARAFPSPDEVPA
;
A
#
# COMPACT_ATOMS: atom_id res chain seq x y z
N MET A 1 20.74 -12.47 5.36
CA MET A 1 20.98 -12.09 6.77
C MET A 1 19.72 -12.44 7.53
N PRO A 2 19.72 -12.63 8.86
CA PRO A 2 18.47 -12.78 9.57
C PRO A 2 17.65 -11.50 9.48
N PRO A 3 16.31 -11.59 9.47
CA PRO A 3 15.43 -10.41 9.47
C PRO A 3 15.74 -9.49 10.67
N PHE A 4 15.57 -8.18 10.48
CA PHE A 4 15.83 -7.19 11.52
C PHE A 4 14.66 -7.05 12.50
N LEU A 5 13.41 -7.03 11.96
CA LEU A 5 12.19 -7.03 12.75
C LEU A 5 11.42 -8.31 12.42
N ILE A 6 10.98 -9.03 13.45
CA ILE A 6 10.11 -10.20 13.30
C ILE A 6 8.88 -9.99 14.18
N LEU A 7 7.72 -10.10 13.58
CA LEU A 7 6.43 -10.21 14.26
C LEU A 7 5.99 -11.66 14.17
N ASP A 8 5.84 -12.34 15.30
CA ASP A 8 5.44 -13.75 15.34
C ASP A 8 4.06 -13.88 15.96
N ARG A 9 3.05 -14.23 15.15
CA ARG A 9 1.66 -14.54 15.51
C ARG A 9 1.02 -13.52 16.45
N LEU A 10 1.20 -12.22 16.13
CA LEU A 10 0.65 -11.16 16.97
C LEU A 10 -0.87 -11.15 16.91
N GLN A 11 -1.49 -11.17 18.09
CA GLN A 11 -2.93 -10.99 18.27
C GLN A 11 -3.21 -9.79 19.14
N LYS A 12 -4.31 -9.08 18.83
CA LYS A 12 -4.79 -7.97 19.65
C LYS A 12 -6.28 -7.82 19.58
N SER A 13 -6.90 -7.75 20.75
CA SER A 13 -8.33 -7.46 20.93
C SER A 13 -8.50 -6.26 21.85
N PHE A 14 -9.57 -5.50 21.64
CA PHE A 14 -10.03 -4.46 22.54
C PHE A 14 -11.47 -4.81 22.96
N ALA A 15 -11.67 -5.06 24.23
CA ALA A 15 -12.92 -5.64 24.73
C ALA A 15 -13.29 -6.92 23.95
N ASP A 16 -14.46 -6.95 23.31
CA ASP A 16 -14.94 -8.11 22.55
C ASP A 16 -14.58 -8.05 21.04
N HIS A 17 -13.79 -7.05 20.61
CA HIS A 17 -13.44 -6.88 19.21
C HIS A 17 -11.99 -7.25 18.95
N THR A 18 -11.75 -8.31 18.14
CA THR A 18 -10.42 -8.70 17.69
C THR A 18 -9.99 -7.81 16.52
N VAL A 19 -8.92 -7.05 16.73
CA VAL A 19 -8.37 -6.09 15.72
C VAL A 19 -7.24 -6.69 14.91
N LEU A 20 -6.42 -7.57 15.51
CA LEU A 20 -5.34 -8.29 14.82
C LEU A 20 -5.43 -9.77 15.10
N ARG A 21 -5.27 -10.58 14.04
CA ARG A 21 -5.47 -12.02 14.02
C ARG A 21 -4.23 -12.74 13.49
N GLU A 22 -3.35 -13.18 14.39
CA GLU A 22 -2.15 -13.97 14.06
C GLU A 22 -1.24 -13.36 13.00
N ILE A 23 -0.91 -12.07 13.15
CA ILE A 23 -0.02 -11.38 12.21
C ILE A 23 1.41 -11.90 12.38
N SER A 24 1.95 -12.51 11.32
CA SER A 24 3.35 -12.92 11.21
C SER A 24 3.99 -12.22 10.03
N LEU A 25 5.10 -11.51 10.27
CA LEU A 25 5.74 -10.63 9.29
C LEU A 25 7.21 -10.43 9.67
N ASP A 26 8.07 -10.35 8.69
CA ASP A 26 9.48 -10.05 8.83
C ASP A 26 9.88 -8.80 8.03
N VAL A 27 10.91 -8.09 8.48
CA VAL A 27 11.49 -6.92 7.79
C VAL A 27 13.01 -7.04 7.80
N GLU A 28 13.61 -6.89 6.64
CA GLU A 28 15.05 -6.99 6.46
C GLU A 28 15.79 -5.71 6.96
N PRO A 29 17.09 -5.80 7.29
CA PRO A 29 17.87 -4.62 7.66
C PRO A 29 17.91 -3.58 6.54
N GLY A 30 17.55 -2.32 6.82
CA GLY A 30 17.53 -1.21 5.87
C GLY A 30 16.34 -1.20 4.93
N GLU A 31 15.42 -2.16 5.07
CA GLU A 31 14.17 -2.23 4.30
C GLU A 31 13.17 -1.19 4.76
N VAL A 32 12.41 -0.64 3.82
CA VAL A 32 11.19 0.13 4.07
C VAL A 32 9.99 -0.76 3.79
N LEU A 33 9.39 -1.30 4.84
CA LEU A 33 8.13 -2.03 4.74
C LEU A 33 6.95 -1.09 4.88
N VAL A 34 6.01 -1.15 3.95
CA VAL A 34 4.77 -0.37 4.02
C VAL A 34 3.60 -1.24 4.48
N LEU A 35 2.89 -0.81 5.52
CA LEU A 35 1.62 -1.38 5.94
C LEU A 35 0.50 -0.65 5.20
N LEU A 36 -0.16 -1.33 4.28
CA LEU A 36 -1.24 -0.83 3.43
C LEU A 36 -2.56 -1.53 3.80
N GLY A 37 -3.70 -0.92 3.51
CA GLY A 37 -5.02 -1.53 3.67
C GLY A 37 -6.11 -0.50 3.95
N PRO A 38 -7.39 -0.91 3.92
CA PRO A 38 -8.52 -0.03 4.18
C PRO A 38 -8.51 0.52 5.62
N SER A 39 -9.32 1.56 5.86
CA SER A 39 -9.52 2.08 7.22
C SER A 39 -10.08 0.99 8.14
N GLY A 40 -9.54 0.90 9.36
CA GLY A 40 -9.96 -0.14 10.32
C GLY A 40 -9.30 -1.51 10.13
N SER A 41 -8.41 -1.71 9.17
CA SER A 41 -7.72 -3.00 8.96
C SER A 41 -6.70 -3.39 10.04
N GLY A 42 -6.40 -2.51 11.00
CA GLY A 42 -5.49 -2.79 12.11
C GLY A 42 -4.07 -2.20 11.98
N LYS A 43 -3.73 -1.49 10.91
CA LYS A 43 -2.38 -0.92 10.64
C LYS A 43 -1.82 -0.09 11.79
N THR A 44 -2.55 0.91 12.25
CA THR A 44 -2.14 1.77 13.37
C THR A 44 -2.01 0.99 14.68
N THR A 45 -2.87 -0.02 14.90
CA THR A 45 -2.74 -0.91 16.06
C THR A 45 -1.45 -1.72 15.97
N LEU A 46 -1.15 -2.31 14.81
CA LEU A 46 0.10 -3.04 14.60
C LEU A 46 1.32 -2.14 14.82
N LEU A 47 1.29 -0.92 14.27
CA LEU A 47 2.37 0.06 14.49
C LEU A 47 2.53 0.40 15.99
N ARG A 48 1.43 0.56 16.73
CA ARG A 48 1.45 0.84 18.18
C ARG A 48 1.99 -0.34 18.99
N LEU A 49 1.71 -1.58 18.60
CA LEU A 49 2.32 -2.77 19.20
C LEU A 49 3.83 -2.77 18.97
N ILE A 50 4.29 -2.50 17.73
CA ILE A 50 5.72 -2.40 17.43
C ILE A 50 6.37 -1.27 18.23
N ALA A 51 5.71 -0.12 18.35
CA ALA A 51 6.20 1.02 19.14
C ALA A 51 6.22 0.78 20.66
N GLY A 52 5.44 -0.18 21.16
CA GLY A 52 5.29 -0.48 22.59
C GLY A 52 4.27 0.38 23.32
N PHE A 53 3.44 1.15 22.59
CA PHE A 53 2.30 1.87 23.17
C PHE A 53 1.15 0.95 23.56
N GLU A 54 1.07 -0.21 22.91
CA GLU A 54 0.14 -1.28 23.21
C GLU A 54 0.92 -2.58 23.42
N GLN A 55 0.34 -3.51 24.19
CA GLN A 55 0.89 -4.86 24.35
C GLN A 55 0.05 -5.84 23.54
N PRO A 56 0.65 -6.79 22.82
CA PRO A 56 -0.10 -7.87 22.18
C PRO A 56 -0.73 -8.77 23.25
N ASP A 57 -1.86 -9.39 22.91
CA ASP A 57 -2.49 -10.38 23.78
C ASP A 57 -1.79 -11.74 23.62
N GLU A 58 -1.31 -12.03 22.40
CA GLU A 58 -0.48 -13.20 22.08
C GLU A 58 0.59 -12.83 21.06
N GLY A 59 1.64 -13.67 20.96
CA GLY A 59 2.75 -13.50 20.04
C GLY A 59 3.88 -12.66 20.60
N GLN A 60 4.90 -12.41 19.78
CA GLN A 60 6.11 -11.70 20.20
C GLN A 60 6.67 -10.79 19.08
N ILE A 61 7.45 -9.81 19.49
CA ILE A 61 8.13 -8.83 18.62
C ILE A 61 9.61 -8.91 18.88
N LEU A 62 10.39 -9.32 17.88
CA LEU A 62 11.84 -9.41 17.95
C LEU A 62 12.48 -8.32 17.08
N VAL A 63 13.50 -7.66 17.59
CA VAL A 63 14.31 -6.68 16.84
C VAL A 63 15.77 -7.02 17.00
N ALA A 64 16.46 -7.36 15.90
CA ALA A 64 17.82 -7.89 15.90
C ALA A 64 18.00 -9.03 16.93
N ASP A 65 17.12 -10.01 16.87
CA ASP A 65 17.05 -11.20 17.74
C ASP A 65 16.75 -10.91 19.24
N GLU A 66 16.44 -9.66 19.60
CA GLU A 66 16.07 -9.27 20.97
C GLU A 66 14.54 -9.18 21.10
N ASP A 67 13.96 -9.88 22.09
CA ASP A 67 12.54 -9.75 22.40
C ASP A 67 12.24 -8.39 23.06
N VAL A 68 11.59 -7.52 22.29
CA VAL A 68 11.18 -6.19 22.73
C VAL A 68 9.70 -6.14 23.17
N THR A 69 9.00 -7.26 23.10
CA THR A 69 7.57 -7.33 23.44
C THR A 69 7.27 -6.74 24.82
N PRO A 70 7.98 -7.13 25.91
CA PRO A 70 7.68 -6.61 27.25
C PRO A 70 8.19 -5.19 27.48
N LEU A 71 8.98 -4.62 26.56
CA LEU A 71 9.62 -3.32 26.77
C LEU A 71 8.64 -2.16 26.47
N PRO A 72 8.56 -1.14 27.33
CA PRO A 72 7.82 0.08 27.05
C PRO A 72 8.53 0.93 25.98
N PRO A 73 7.82 1.90 25.33
CA PRO A 73 8.33 2.66 24.18
C PRO A 73 9.71 3.30 24.40
N GLU A 74 9.94 3.89 25.57
CA GLU A 74 11.19 4.58 25.89
C GLU A 74 12.42 3.66 25.97
N LYS A 75 12.21 2.34 26.11
CA LYS A 75 13.29 1.33 26.17
C LYS A 75 13.54 0.65 24.82
N ARG A 76 12.64 0.78 23.84
CA ARG A 76 12.79 0.16 22.51
C ARG A 76 13.80 0.89 21.62
N ASN A 77 14.08 2.15 21.90
CA ASN A 77 14.93 3.04 21.08
C ASN A 77 14.49 3.12 19.62
N PHE A 78 13.19 3.31 19.40
CA PHE A 78 12.61 3.52 18.06
C PHE A 78 12.32 5.00 17.83
N GLY A 79 12.46 5.46 16.60
CA GLY A 79 12.01 6.78 16.15
C GLY A 79 10.57 6.69 15.66
N MET A 80 9.73 7.66 16.03
CA MET A 80 8.35 7.69 15.56
C MET A 80 7.98 9.05 14.98
N VAL A 81 7.35 9.03 13.81
CA VAL A 81 6.71 10.18 13.16
C VAL A 81 5.21 9.94 13.21
N PHE A 82 4.49 10.83 13.89
CA PHE A 82 3.04 10.76 14.06
C PHE A 82 2.32 11.47 12.91
N GLN A 83 1.08 11.10 12.65
CA GLN A 83 0.20 11.67 11.64
C GLN A 83 0.11 13.21 11.68
N HIS A 84 0.04 13.81 12.88
CA HIS A 84 -0.01 15.26 13.07
C HIS A 84 1.35 15.86 13.44
N TYR A 85 2.46 15.19 13.09
CA TYR A 85 3.84 15.60 13.36
C TYR A 85 4.18 15.74 14.85
N ALA A 86 3.22 16.10 15.70
CA ALA A 86 3.35 16.32 17.15
C ALA A 86 4.55 17.22 17.52
N LEU A 87 4.81 18.26 16.72
CA LEU A 87 5.86 19.23 16.98
C LEU A 87 5.49 20.13 18.15
N PHE A 88 6.49 20.54 18.94
CA PHE A 88 6.34 21.47 20.04
C PHE A 88 6.31 22.91 19.49
N PRO A 89 5.16 23.61 19.49
CA PRO A 89 5.00 24.88 18.81
C PRO A 89 5.76 26.02 19.47
N HIS A 90 6.12 25.89 20.74
CA HIS A 90 6.89 26.86 21.51
C HIS A 90 8.41 26.71 21.34
N LEU A 91 8.88 25.64 20.68
CA LEU A 91 10.29 25.39 20.42
C LEU A 91 10.67 25.78 18.99
N SER A 92 11.94 26.12 18.78
CA SER A 92 12.55 26.23 17.45
C SER A 92 12.70 24.87 16.78
N VAL A 93 13.13 24.85 15.52
CA VAL A 93 13.50 23.61 14.80
C VAL A 93 14.57 22.84 15.60
N ALA A 94 15.67 23.49 15.98
CA ALA A 94 16.72 22.88 16.79
C ALA A 94 16.21 22.37 18.14
N GLY A 95 15.30 23.14 18.79
CA GLY A 95 14.65 22.72 20.02
C GLY A 95 13.82 21.46 19.87
N ASN A 96 13.03 21.36 18.79
CA ASN A 96 12.26 20.16 18.48
C ASN A 96 13.17 18.96 18.24
N VAL A 97 14.21 19.10 17.40
CA VAL A 97 15.13 18.01 17.06
C VAL A 97 15.89 17.52 18.28
N SER A 98 16.34 18.44 19.15
CA SER A 98 17.12 18.09 20.34
C SER A 98 16.29 17.58 21.53
N PHE A 99 14.95 17.71 21.50
CA PHE A 99 14.07 17.42 22.64
C PHE A 99 14.25 16.00 23.20
N GLY A 100 14.26 14.98 22.32
CA GLY A 100 14.44 13.59 22.75
C GLY A 100 15.81 13.31 23.38
N LEU A 101 16.84 14.02 22.96
CA LEU A 101 18.18 13.95 23.56
C LEU A 101 18.23 14.66 24.91
N GLU A 102 17.50 15.77 25.03
CA GLU A 102 17.39 16.52 26.28
C GLU A 102 16.71 15.71 27.39
N SER A 103 15.58 15.07 27.05
CA SER A 103 14.86 14.20 27.98
C SER A 103 15.69 12.99 28.47
N ARG A 104 16.67 12.58 27.66
CA ARG A 104 17.64 11.53 28.01
C ARG A 104 18.88 12.06 28.77
N GLY A 105 18.93 13.35 29.12
CA GLY A 105 20.03 13.97 29.85
C GLY A 105 21.32 14.16 29.05
N VAL A 106 21.26 14.14 27.69
CA VAL A 106 22.44 14.36 26.85
C VAL A 106 22.96 15.80 27.02
N PRO A 107 24.27 16.02 27.23
CA PRO A 107 24.84 17.34 27.36
C PRO A 107 24.57 18.27 26.18
N ARG A 108 24.37 19.58 26.45
CA ARG A 108 24.00 20.58 25.45
C ARG A 108 24.89 20.58 24.19
N GLU A 109 26.21 20.51 24.39
CA GLU A 109 27.16 20.49 23.25
C GLU A 109 26.90 19.32 22.31
N ARG A 110 26.71 18.12 22.85
CA ARG A 110 26.40 16.92 22.05
C ARG A 110 25.03 17.01 21.37
N ARG A 111 24.06 17.63 22.03
CA ARG A 111 22.72 17.88 21.42
C ARG A 111 22.85 18.80 20.21
N LEU A 112 23.61 19.91 20.33
CA LEU A 112 23.81 20.86 19.24
C LEU A 112 24.59 20.21 18.08
N SER A 113 25.67 19.45 18.37
CA SER A 113 26.38 18.68 17.34
C SER A 113 25.42 17.76 16.59
N ARG A 114 24.57 17.00 17.31
CA ARG A 114 23.64 16.07 16.68
C ARG A 114 22.58 16.79 15.83
N VAL A 115 22.10 17.95 16.25
CA VAL A 115 21.19 18.79 15.43
C VAL A 115 21.86 19.18 14.11
N THR A 116 23.12 19.66 14.15
CA THR A 116 23.89 20.03 12.95
C THR A 116 24.14 18.83 12.03
N GLU A 117 24.26 17.61 12.56
CA GLU A 117 24.41 16.38 11.76
C GLU A 117 23.11 15.94 11.09
N VAL A 118 21.97 16.08 11.80
CA VAL A 118 20.70 15.51 11.34
C VAL A 118 19.94 16.44 10.39
N LEU A 119 19.99 17.77 10.57
CA LEU A 119 19.25 18.70 9.73
C LEU A 119 19.61 18.62 8.24
N PRO A 120 20.91 18.47 7.84
CA PRO A 120 21.27 18.22 6.44
C PRO A 120 20.68 16.93 5.85
N LEU A 121 20.48 15.89 6.66
CA LEU A 121 19.91 14.60 6.20
C LEU A 121 18.45 14.76 5.70
N VAL A 122 17.76 15.78 6.21
CA VAL A 122 16.38 16.09 5.87
C VAL A 122 16.23 17.42 5.10
N ASP A 123 17.33 17.93 4.55
CA ASP A 123 17.39 19.19 3.77
C ASP A 123 16.82 20.42 4.51
N LEU A 124 17.18 20.57 5.81
CA LEU A 124 16.80 21.68 6.69
C LEU A 124 18.00 22.42 7.28
N GLU A 125 19.15 22.40 6.64
CA GLU A 125 20.32 23.19 7.01
C GLU A 125 19.98 24.70 7.00
N GLY A 126 20.36 25.42 8.07
CA GLY A 126 20.06 26.85 8.23
C GLY A 126 18.67 27.17 8.76
N PHE A 127 17.89 26.17 9.18
CA PHE A 127 16.56 26.35 9.77
C PHE A 127 16.56 26.28 11.31
N GLU A 128 17.69 26.13 11.95
CA GLU A 128 17.86 25.80 13.37
C GLU A 128 17.06 26.71 14.29
N ASP A 129 17.10 28.03 14.04
CA ASP A 129 16.50 29.06 14.89
C ASP A 129 15.06 29.40 14.51
N ARG A 130 14.56 28.89 13.38
CA ARG A 130 13.18 29.14 12.95
C ARG A 130 12.16 28.49 13.89
N ARG A 131 11.04 29.16 14.07
CA ARG A 131 9.90 28.58 14.79
C ARG A 131 9.10 27.66 13.87
N VAL A 132 8.42 26.69 14.46
CA VAL A 132 7.61 25.71 13.70
C VAL A 132 6.52 26.40 12.86
N GLN A 133 5.96 27.50 13.34
CA GLN A 133 4.91 28.25 12.62
C GLN A 133 5.44 29.06 11.41
N GLU A 134 6.74 29.25 11.30
CA GLU A 134 7.39 30.01 10.22
C GLU A 134 7.80 29.13 9.03
N ILE A 135 7.51 27.83 9.11
CA ILE A 135 7.90 26.83 8.10
C ILE A 135 6.68 26.14 7.51
N SER A 136 6.79 25.68 6.26
CA SER A 136 5.70 24.97 5.56
C SER A 136 5.39 23.60 6.18
N GLY A 137 4.20 23.04 5.89
CA GLY A 137 3.80 21.71 6.34
C GLY A 137 4.82 20.61 5.98
N GLY A 138 5.35 20.61 4.76
CA GLY A 138 6.40 19.66 4.36
C GLY A 138 7.72 19.87 5.13
N GLN A 139 8.07 21.12 5.47
CA GLN A 139 9.22 21.39 6.34
C GLN A 139 8.95 20.94 7.77
N GLN A 140 7.74 21.16 8.30
CA GLN A 140 7.35 20.64 9.62
C GLN A 140 7.47 19.13 9.70
N GLN A 141 7.06 18.43 8.68
CA GLN A 141 7.19 16.99 8.59
C GLN A 141 8.66 16.54 8.62
N ARG A 142 9.53 17.23 7.87
CA ARG A 142 10.98 16.96 7.89
C ARG A 142 11.60 17.27 9.25
N VAL A 143 11.12 18.26 9.98
CA VAL A 143 11.50 18.50 11.38
C VAL A 143 11.07 17.33 12.28
N ALA A 144 9.87 16.78 12.07
CA ALA A 144 9.41 15.60 12.83
C ALA A 144 10.30 14.36 12.54
N LEU A 145 10.69 14.16 11.27
CA LEU A 145 11.64 13.11 10.90
C LEU A 145 13.01 13.34 11.55
N ALA A 146 13.55 14.56 11.49
CA ALA A 146 14.82 14.92 12.12
C ALA A 146 14.80 14.68 13.64
N ARG A 147 13.70 15.05 14.31
CA ARG A 147 13.49 14.79 15.73
C ARG A 147 13.49 13.29 16.05
N ALA A 148 12.88 12.47 15.19
CA ALA A 148 12.84 11.03 15.36
C ALA A 148 14.22 10.38 15.10
N LEU A 149 15.02 10.93 14.18
CA LEU A 149 16.37 10.46 13.83
C LEU A 149 17.45 10.91 14.83
N ALA A 150 17.26 12.04 15.52
CA ALA A 150 18.27 12.62 16.39
C ALA A 150 18.76 11.69 17.52
N PRO A 151 17.90 10.88 18.19
CA PRO A 151 18.32 9.92 19.20
C PRO A 151 19.06 8.67 18.67
N ASP A 152 19.34 8.60 17.39
CA ASP A 152 19.96 7.44 16.72
C ASP A 152 19.12 6.15 16.92
N PRO A 153 17.90 6.10 16.39
CA PRO A 153 17.00 4.98 16.61
C PRO A 153 17.44 3.74 15.84
N ARG A 154 17.04 2.55 16.32
CA ARG A 154 17.26 1.27 15.64
C ARG A 154 16.26 1.04 14.52
N LEU A 155 15.03 1.56 14.67
CA LEU A 155 13.89 1.38 13.76
C LEU A 155 13.12 2.69 13.64
N MET A 156 12.66 3.02 12.45
CA MET A 156 11.76 4.14 12.21
C MET A 156 10.33 3.66 12.00
N LEU A 157 9.39 4.30 12.67
CA LEU A 157 7.96 4.06 12.57
C LEU A 157 7.28 5.34 12.07
N LEU A 158 6.53 5.26 10.97
CA LEU A 158 5.85 6.41 10.37
C LEU A 158 4.35 6.11 10.27
N ASP A 159 3.54 6.85 11.01
CA ASP A 159 2.08 6.71 11.07
C ASP A 159 1.42 7.74 10.16
N GLU A 160 1.01 7.35 8.95
CA GLU A 160 0.39 8.19 7.92
C GLU A 160 1.07 9.56 7.76
N PRO A 161 2.38 9.60 7.52
CA PRO A 161 3.15 10.85 7.64
C PRO A 161 2.75 11.93 6.63
N LEU A 162 2.09 11.58 5.52
CA LEU A 162 1.72 12.53 4.45
C LEU A 162 0.25 12.93 4.43
N SER A 163 -0.60 12.34 5.31
CA SER A 163 -2.06 12.50 5.26
C SER A 163 -2.55 13.95 5.40
N ASN A 164 -1.79 14.82 6.11
CA ASN A 164 -2.16 16.21 6.37
C ASN A 164 -1.67 17.21 5.32
N LEU A 165 -1.06 16.75 4.22
CA LEU A 165 -0.55 17.58 3.15
C LEU A 165 -1.54 17.66 1.98
N ASP A 166 -1.55 18.82 1.31
CA ASP A 166 -2.24 18.92 0.02
C ASP A 166 -1.59 18.03 -1.04
N PRO A 167 -2.33 17.61 -2.10
CA PRO A 167 -1.83 16.65 -3.08
C PRO A 167 -0.52 17.05 -3.77
N SER A 168 -0.33 18.33 -4.07
CA SER A 168 0.86 18.84 -4.76
C SER A 168 2.11 18.79 -3.88
N LEU A 169 1.95 19.14 -2.61
CA LEU A 169 3.01 19.09 -1.62
C LEU A 169 3.32 17.64 -1.19
N ARG A 170 2.30 16.77 -1.19
CA ARG A 170 2.41 15.36 -0.79
C ARG A 170 3.41 14.61 -1.66
N GLU A 171 3.31 14.69 -2.99
CA GLU A 171 4.20 13.99 -3.92
C GLU A 171 5.68 14.42 -3.73
N ARG A 172 5.92 15.71 -3.60
CA ARG A 172 7.25 16.24 -3.37
C ARG A 172 7.82 15.76 -2.03
N THR A 173 7.02 15.90 -0.95
CA THR A 173 7.46 15.55 0.41
C THR A 173 7.66 14.04 0.54
N ARG A 174 6.85 13.21 -0.14
CA ARG A 174 7.04 11.76 -0.23
C ARG A 174 8.44 11.41 -0.73
N ARG A 175 8.86 12.01 -1.86
CA ARG A 175 10.20 11.80 -2.41
C ARG A 175 11.31 12.28 -1.47
N GLU A 176 11.13 13.42 -0.82
CA GLU A 176 12.10 13.98 0.14
C GLU A 176 12.25 13.06 1.36
N LEU A 177 11.16 12.54 1.93
CA LEU A 177 11.20 11.60 3.06
C LEU A 177 11.82 10.26 2.68
N LYS A 178 11.40 9.66 1.55
CA LYS A 178 11.99 8.42 1.03
C LYS A 178 13.51 8.56 0.91
N ASN A 179 13.97 9.66 0.27
CA ASN A 179 15.40 9.91 0.10
C ASN A 179 16.14 10.09 1.42
N ALA A 180 15.54 10.75 2.41
CA ALA A 180 16.12 10.93 3.72
C ALA A 180 16.28 9.59 4.46
N ILE A 181 15.25 8.73 4.47
CA ILE A 181 15.28 7.39 5.06
C ILE A 181 16.35 6.53 4.38
N ARG A 182 16.39 6.54 3.02
CA ARG A 182 17.39 5.81 2.24
C ARG A 182 18.82 6.29 2.48
N ARG A 183 19.03 7.61 2.62
CA ARG A 183 20.33 8.21 2.91
C ARG A 183 20.89 7.78 4.27
N VAL A 184 20.00 7.62 5.25
CA VAL A 184 20.34 7.13 6.58
C VAL A 184 20.54 5.61 6.58
N GLY A 185 19.88 4.88 5.69
CA GLY A 185 19.94 3.41 5.61
C GLY A 185 19.25 2.70 6.79
N ILE A 186 18.30 3.36 7.44
CA ILE A 186 17.57 2.82 8.58
C ILE A 186 16.39 1.95 8.13
N THR A 187 16.17 0.85 8.85
CA THR A 187 14.94 0.04 8.68
C THR A 187 13.71 0.85 9.08
N ALA A 188 12.66 0.81 8.28
CA ALA A 188 11.45 1.58 8.53
C ALA A 188 10.18 0.79 8.31
N VAL A 189 9.17 1.05 9.16
CA VAL A 189 7.77 0.62 8.96
C VAL A 189 6.94 1.87 8.72
N TRP A 190 6.29 1.92 7.56
CA TRP A 190 5.50 3.05 7.08
C TRP A 190 4.04 2.66 6.95
N VAL A 191 3.15 3.35 7.63
CA VAL A 191 1.69 3.12 7.53
C VAL A 191 1.09 4.11 6.55
N THR A 192 0.27 3.63 5.65
CA THR A 192 -0.55 4.46 4.76
C THR A 192 -1.83 3.72 4.35
N HIS A 193 -2.82 4.45 3.87
CA HIS A 193 -3.98 3.93 3.15
C HIS A 193 -3.95 4.27 1.65
N GLU A 194 -2.91 4.97 1.20
CA GLU A 194 -2.73 5.42 -0.19
C GLU A 194 -1.83 4.44 -0.95
N GLN A 195 -2.36 3.84 -2.02
CA GLN A 195 -1.62 2.85 -2.83
C GLN A 195 -0.41 3.46 -3.53
N GLU A 196 -0.56 4.68 -4.09
CA GLU A 196 0.54 5.39 -4.76
C GLU A 196 1.70 5.66 -3.80
N GLU A 197 1.39 5.98 -2.54
CA GLU A 197 2.40 6.18 -1.51
C GLU A 197 3.13 4.86 -1.20
N ALA A 198 2.36 3.78 -0.98
CA ALA A 198 2.91 2.47 -0.69
C ALA A 198 3.83 1.95 -1.80
N PHE A 199 3.43 2.14 -3.05
CA PHE A 199 4.17 1.67 -4.23
C PHE A 199 5.43 2.49 -4.53
N ASP A 200 5.38 3.79 -4.24
CA ASP A 200 6.56 4.64 -4.46
C ASP A 200 7.61 4.47 -3.35
N VAL A 201 7.19 4.30 -2.09
CA VAL A 201 8.09 4.32 -0.93
C VAL A 201 8.62 2.94 -0.56
N GLY A 202 7.76 1.91 -0.59
CA GLY A 202 8.03 0.58 -0.06
C GLY A 202 9.02 -0.24 -0.90
N ASP A 203 9.89 -0.96 -0.23
CA ASP A 203 10.61 -2.10 -0.83
C ASP A 203 9.68 -3.30 -0.89
N ARG A 204 8.94 -3.53 0.19
CA ARG A 204 7.81 -4.47 0.27
C ARG A 204 6.59 -3.78 0.87
N VAL A 205 5.43 -4.28 0.50
CA VAL A 205 4.13 -3.83 0.99
C VAL A 205 3.44 -5.02 1.67
N ALA A 206 3.00 -4.82 2.91
CA ALA A 206 2.16 -5.75 3.65
C ALA A 206 0.73 -5.24 3.61
N LEU A 207 -0.15 -5.92 2.89
CA LEU A 207 -1.56 -5.56 2.77
C LEU A 207 -2.36 -6.22 3.88
N LEU A 208 -2.97 -5.39 4.73
CA LEU A 208 -3.83 -5.81 5.82
C LEU A 208 -5.30 -5.60 5.48
N ASN A 209 -6.13 -6.58 5.82
CA ASN A 209 -7.58 -6.49 5.74
C ASN A 209 -8.22 -7.19 6.94
N GLU A 210 -9.20 -6.56 7.60
CA GLU A 210 -9.96 -7.12 8.73
C GLU A 210 -9.09 -7.79 9.82
N GLY A 211 -7.92 -7.19 10.08
CA GLY A 211 -6.97 -7.69 11.07
C GLY A 211 -6.13 -8.88 10.62
N ARG A 212 -6.15 -9.24 9.34
CA ARG A 212 -5.35 -10.31 8.74
C ARG A 212 -4.34 -9.75 7.74
N LEU A 213 -3.26 -10.46 7.55
CA LEU A 213 -2.29 -10.20 6.49
C LEU A 213 -2.73 -10.94 5.23
N GLU A 214 -3.12 -10.20 4.20
CA GLU A 214 -3.60 -10.76 2.93
C GLU A 214 -2.46 -11.19 2.02
N GLN A 215 -1.46 -10.32 1.88
CA GLN A 215 -0.27 -10.58 1.07
C GLN A 215 0.87 -9.67 1.49
N VAL A 216 2.10 -10.18 1.39
CA VAL A 216 3.34 -9.40 1.50
C VAL A 216 4.18 -9.65 0.25
N GLY A 217 4.68 -8.59 -0.35
CA GLY A 217 5.54 -8.67 -1.54
C GLY A 217 5.97 -7.30 -2.02
N THR A 218 6.70 -7.25 -3.11
CA THR A 218 7.00 -6.00 -3.81
C THR A 218 5.72 -5.38 -4.37
N PRO A 219 5.69 -4.06 -4.66
CA PRO A 219 4.57 -3.43 -5.35
C PRO A 219 4.15 -4.16 -6.64
N GLU A 220 5.12 -4.59 -7.42
CA GLU A 220 4.90 -5.34 -8.66
C GLU A 220 4.23 -6.69 -8.40
N GLU A 221 4.68 -7.46 -7.39
CA GLU A 221 4.08 -8.75 -7.03
C GLU A 221 2.62 -8.58 -6.58
N LEU A 222 2.31 -7.56 -5.76
CA LEU A 222 0.92 -7.32 -5.35
C LEU A 222 0.02 -6.97 -6.54
N TYR A 223 0.54 -6.26 -7.52
CA TYR A 223 -0.21 -5.84 -8.71
C TYR A 223 -0.36 -6.96 -9.75
N LEU A 224 0.74 -7.63 -10.08
CA LEU A 224 0.80 -8.66 -11.14
C LEU A 224 0.41 -10.05 -10.64
N GLU A 225 0.69 -10.37 -9.35
CA GLU A 225 0.51 -11.69 -8.75
C GLU A 225 -0.34 -11.65 -7.47
N PRO A 226 -1.56 -11.06 -7.52
CA PRO A 226 -2.43 -11.01 -6.36
C PRO A 226 -2.81 -12.43 -5.90
N GLN A 227 -2.70 -12.69 -4.60
CA GLN A 227 -2.98 -13.99 -3.99
C GLN A 227 -4.45 -14.20 -3.61
N SER A 228 -5.26 -13.12 -3.62
CA SER A 228 -6.70 -13.18 -3.39
C SER A 228 -7.44 -12.17 -4.25
N LEU A 229 -8.76 -12.39 -4.41
CA LEU A 229 -9.63 -11.45 -5.11
C LEU A 229 -9.64 -10.08 -4.42
N PHE A 230 -9.54 -10.06 -3.08
CA PHE A 230 -9.41 -8.83 -2.33
C PHE A 230 -8.16 -8.04 -2.74
N VAL A 231 -6.98 -8.69 -2.78
CA VAL A 231 -5.73 -8.04 -3.22
C VAL A 231 -5.87 -7.51 -4.64
N ALA A 232 -6.40 -8.33 -5.56
CA ALA A 232 -6.61 -7.94 -6.95
C ALA A 232 -7.50 -6.71 -7.10
N GLY A 233 -8.58 -6.61 -6.30
CA GLY A 233 -9.52 -5.49 -6.32
C GLY A 233 -9.04 -4.26 -5.55
N PHE A 234 -8.31 -4.47 -4.45
CA PHE A 234 -7.78 -3.37 -3.64
C PHE A 234 -6.59 -2.68 -4.30
N VAL A 235 -5.68 -3.45 -4.93
CA VAL A 235 -4.45 -2.93 -5.55
C VAL A 235 -4.72 -2.54 -7.00
N GLY A 236 -4.60 -1.25 -7.30
CA GLY A 236 -4.86 -0.70 -8.63
C GLY A 236 -6.35 -0.69 -8.99
N ARG A 237 -6.63 -0.69 -10.29
CA ARG A 237 -7.99 -0.79 -10.83
C ARG A 237 -8.16 -2.15 -11.47
N ALA A 238 -9.15 -2.90 -11.03
CA ALA A 238 -9.46 -4.19 -11.63
C ALA A 238 -10.97 -4.30 -11.86
N SER A 239 -11.37 -4.93 -12.96
CA SER A 239 -12.74 -5.37 -13.20
C SER A 239 -12.86 -6.84 -12.82
N ALA A 240 -13.98 -7.22 -12.22
CA ALA A 240 -14.26 -8.59 -11.84
C ALA A 240 -15.41 -9.15 -12.69
N LEU A 241 -15.17 -10.23 -13.41
CA LEU A 241 -16.18 -10.92 -14.20
C LEU A 241 -16.37 -12.35 -13.69
N LYS A 242 -17.60 -12.85 -13.77
CA LYS A 242 -17.92 -14.26 -13.48
C LYS A 242 -17.70 -15.09 -14.73
N GLY A 243 -17.15 -16.29 -14.57
CA GLY A 243 -16.96 -17.24 -15.65
C GLY A 243 -16.86 -18.66 -15.14
N SER A 244 -16.69 -19.62 -16.04
CA SER A 244 -16.49 -21.03 -15.69
C SER A 244 -15.16 -21.53 -16.26
N LEU A 245 -14.38 -22.22 -15.44
CA LEU A 245 -13.08 -22.79 -15.87
C LEU A 245 -13.34 -23.95 -16.82
N VAL A 246 -12.95 -23.83 -18.10
CA VAL A 246 -13.20 -24.85 -19.13
C VAL A 246 -11.96 -25.71 -19.41
N ALA A 247 -10.78 -25.24 -19.03
CA ALA A 247 -9.51 -25.97 -19.03
C ALA A 247 -8.59 -25.36 -17.99
N GLU A 248 -7.48 -26.00 -17.63
CA GLU A 248 -6.54 -25.58 -16.58
C GLU A 248 -6.17 -24.08 -16.63
N ASN A 249 -6.04 -23.51 -17.82
CA ASN A 249 -5.68 -22.10 -18.02
C ASN A 249 -6.63 -21.37 -18.96
N ARG A 250 -7.89 -21.77 -19.02
CA ARG A 250 -8.90 -21.14 -19.88
C ARG A 250 -10.23 -21.01 -19.18
N VAL A 251 -10.77 -19.83 -19.23
CA VAL A 251 -12.09 -19.49 -18.68
C VAL A 251 -13.04 -19.12 -19.80
N ARG A 252 -14.26 -19.58 -19.65
CA ARG A 252 -15.38 -19.16 -20.50
C ARG A 252 -16.14 -18.03 -19.80
N LEU A 253 -16.38 -16.98 -20.57
CA LEU A 253 -17.21 -15.82 -20.22
C LEU A 253 -18.42 -15.79 -21.14
N GLY A 254 -19.57 -15.40 -20.62
CA GLY A 254 -20.80 -15.29 -21.41
C GLY A 254 -21.49 -16.60 -21.73
N ASP A 255 -22.50 -16.53 -22.61
CA ASP A 255 -23.36 -17.64 -23.01
C ASP A 255 -23.03 -18.08 -24.45
N GLU A 256 -22.48 -19.27 -24.63
CA GLU A 256 -22.13 -19.83 -25.94
C GLU A 256 -23.32 -20.06 -26.89
N ARG A 257 -24.53 -19.99 -26.38
CA ARG A 257 -25.73 -20.22 -27.20
C ARG A 257 -25.98 -19.15 -28.28
N PHE A 258 -25.19 -18.06 -28.22
CA PHE A 258 -25.31 -16.95 -29.18
C PHE A 258 -23.95 -16.58 -29.75
N VAL A 259 -23.82 -16.58 -31.07
CA VAL A 259 -22.60 -16.17 -31.78
C VAL A 259 -22.26 -14.73 -31.43
N GLY A 260 -21.05 -14.51 -30.90
CA GLY A 260 -20.54 -13.20 -30.46
C GLY A 260 -20.87 -12.83 -29.00
N GLN A 261 -21.49 -13.72 -28.20
CA GLN A 261 -21.87 -13.44 -26.81
C GLN A 261 -21.07 -14.24 -25.79
N GLY A 262 -20.04 -14.97 -26.18
CA GLY A 262 -19.14 -15.70 -25.28
C GLY A 262 -17.69 -15.63 -25.73
N ALA A 263 -16.78 -15.47 -24.80
CA ALA A 263 -15.35 -15.49 -25.03
C ALA A 263 -14.68 -16.59 -24.20
N THR A 264 -13.63 -17.20 -24.75
CA THR A 264 -12.79 -18.14 -24.00
C THR A 264 -11.39 -17.59 -23.88
N TRP A 265 -11.10 -16.98 -22.73
CA TRP A 265 -9.84 -16.28 -22.49
C TRP A 265 -8.81 -17.13 -21.73
N PRO A 266 -7.52 -16.97 -22.04
CA PRO A 266 -6.45 -17.51 -21.21
C PRO A 266 -6.42 -16.79 -19.85
N VAL A 267 -6.21 -17.57 -18.77
CA VAL A 267 -6.13 -17.05 -17.39
C VAL A 267 -5.02 -17.78 -16.63
N LEU A 268 -4.55 -17.14 -15.57
CA LEU A 268 -3.76 -17.81 -14.54
C LEU A 268 -4.67 -18.06 -13.34
N THR A 269 -4.83 -19.32 -12.96
CA THR A 269 -5.62 -19.70 -11.78
C THR A 269 -4.85 -19.42 -10.50
N VAL A 270 -5.53 -18.88 -9.49
CA VAL A 270 -5.02 -18.63 -8.14
C VAL A 270 -5.80 -19.47 -7.16
N GLY A 271 -5.12 -20.33 -6.41
CA GLY A 271 -5.75 -21.32 -5.54
C GLY A 271 -6.17 -22.60 -6.30
N GLU A 272 -6.86 -23.49 -5.61
CA GLU A 272 -7.35 -24.76 -6.17
C GLU A 272 -8.75 -24.54 -6.78
N VAL A 273 -8.84 -24.68 -8.10
CA VAL A 273 -10.10 -24.60 -8.86
C VAL A 273 -10.15 -25.75 -9.84
N ALA A 274 -11.21 -26.53 -9.82
CA ALA A 274 -11.42 -27.64 -10.75
C ALA A 274 -12.05 -27.18 -12.07
N VAL A 275 -11.73 -27.88 -13.16
CA VAL A 275 -12.38 -27.64 -14.44
C VAL A 275 -13.87 -27.91 -14.32
N GLY A 276 -14.69 -26.96 -14.76
CA GLY A 276 -16.15 -26.95 -14.64
C GLY A 276 -16.68 -26.12 -13.47
N GLU A 277 -15.81 -25.63 -12.58
CA GLU A 277 -16.22 -24.74 -11.50
C GLU A 277 -16.35 -23.29 -11.94
N ASP A 278 -17.20 -22.55 -11.21
CA ASP A 278 -17.36 -21.12 -11.40
C ASP A 278 -16.20 -20.38 -10.75
N VAL A 279 -15.71 -19.35 -11.44
CA VAL A 279 -14.61 -18.50 -11.03
C VAL A 279 -14.95 -17.03 -11.17
N VAL A 280 -14.23 -16.19 -10.40
CA VAL A 280 -14.21 -14.75 -10.62
C VAL A 280 -12.87 -14.38 -11.24
N ILE A 281 -12.93 -13.67 -12.37
CA ILE A 281 -11.76 -13.27 -13.12
C ILE A 281 -11.47 -11.81 -12.83
N SER A 282 -10.27 -11.52 -12.37
CA SER A 282 -9.76 -10.15 -12.24
C SER A 282 -9.04 -9.73 -13.52
N LEU A 283 -9.43 -8.60 -14.05
CA LEU A 283 -8.95 -8.03 -15.30
C LEU A 283 -8.39 -6.62 -15.06
N ARG A 284 -7.15 -6.41 -15.45
CA ARG A 284 -6.54 -5.08 -15.43
C ARG A 284 -6.96 -4.28 -16.67
N PRO A 285 -7.24 -2.97 -16.56
CA PRO A 285 -7.69 -2.16 -17.70
C PRO A 285 -6.73 -2.17 -18.89
N GLU A 286 -5.43 -2.20 -18.63
CA GLU A 286 -4.36 -2.27 -19.64
C GLU A 286 -4.21 -3.64 -20.29
N GLY A 287 -4.73 -4.69 -19.65
CA GLY A 287 -4.83 -6.04 -20.21
C GLY A 287 -5.99 -6.22 -21.18
N LEU A 288 -6.83 -5.22 -21.34
CA LEU A 288 -7.98 -5.22 -22.23
C LEU A 288 -7.80 -4.24 -23.40
N GLU A 289 -8.46 -4.53 -24.52
CA GLU A 289 -8.50 -3.64 -25.67
C GLU A 289 -9.89 -3.56 -26.29
N LEU A 290 -10.19 -2.40 -26.89
CA LEU A 290 -11.40 -2.20 -27.65
C LEU A 290 -11.17 -2.65 -29.08
N VAL A 291 -12.08 -3.49 -29.58
CA VAL A 291 -12.07 -4.06 -30.94
C VAL A 291 -13.48 -3.97 -31.55
N GLU A 292 -13.63 -4.40 -32.79
CA GLU A 292 -14.95 -4.57 -33.41
C GLU A 292 -15.71 -5.71 -32.72
N ALA A 293 -17.01 -5.52 -32.46
CA ALA A 293 -17.83 -6.44 -31.67
C ALA A 293 -18.06 -7.83 -32.34
N GLU A 294 -17.87 -7.93 -33.66
CA GLU A 294 -18.18 -9.15 -34.45
C GLU A 294 -16.97 -10.12 -34.57
N GLN A 295 -15.96 -10.00 -33.72
CA GLN A 295 -14.79 -10.88 -33.74
C GLN A 295 -14.97 -12.09 -32.79
N PRO A 296 -14.29 -13.23 -33.04
CA PRO A 296 -14.29 -14.37 -32.14
C PRO A 296 -13.54 -14.02 -30.83
N ASP A 297 -13.94 -14.67 -29.73
CA ASP A 297 -13.36 -14.46 -28.38
C ASP A 297 -13.44 -13.02 -27.85
N VAL A 298 -14.47 -12.30 -28.24
CA VAL A 298 -14.74 -10.90 -27.88
C VAL A 298 -16.05 -10.82 -27.10
N LEU A 299 -16.08 -10.00 -26.07
CA LEU A 299 -17.30 -9.65 -25.32
C LEU A 299 -17.88 -8.36 -25.89
N GLY A 300 -19.13 -8.42 -26.37
CA GLY A 300 -19.86 -7.25 -26.83
C GLY A 300 -20.32 -6.36 -25.68
N GLY A 301 -20.28 -5.05 -25.85
CA GLY A 301 -20.73 -4.11 -24.85
C GLY A 301 -20.92 -2.69 -25.38
N GLU A 302 -21.46 -1.84 -24.54
CA GLU A 302 -21.71 -0.43 -24.83
C GLU A 302 -20.81 0.48 -23.97
N VAL A 303 -20.25 1.52 -24.59
CA VAL A 303 -19.44 2.52 -23.89
C VAL A 303 -20.34 3.39 -23.00
N LEU A 304 -20.26 3.21 -21.68
CA LEU A 304 -21.00 4.01 -20.70
C LEU A 304 -20.32 5.34 -20.38
N GLU A 305 -19.00 5.31 -20.29
CA GLU A 305 -18.21 6.47 -19.87
C GLU A 305 -16.86 6.50 -20.58
N ARG A 306 -16.41 7.71 -20.89
CA ARG A 306 -15.10 8.00 -21.45
C ARG A 306 -14.39 9.03 -20.57
N GLN A 307 -13.30 8.64 -19.93
CA GLN A 307 -12.54 9.50 -19.02
C GLN A 307 -11.13 9.74 -19.58
N TYR A 308 -10.92 10.92 -20.15
CA TYR A 308 -9.61 11.35 -20.64
C TYR A 308 -8.71 11.75 -19.46
N ARG A 309 -7.50 11.19 -19.40
CA ARG A 309 -6.49 11.44 -18.35
C ARG A 309 -5.15 11.97 -18.88
N GLY A 310 -5.15 12.61 -20.04
CA GLY A 310 -3.95 13.11 -20.71
C GLY A 310 -3.26 12.03 -21.54
N GLU A 311 -2.43 11.21 -20.94
CA GLU A 311 -1.68 10.16 -21.66
C GLU A 311 -2.54 8.98 -22.08
N VAL A 312 -3.60 8.71 -21.33
CA VAL A 312 -4.51 7.57 -21.57
C VAL A 312 -5.97 7.99 -21.43
N THR A 313 -6.86 7.22 -22.07
CA THR A 313 -8.29 7.32 -21.87
C THR A 313 -8.81 6.02 -21.27
N TYR A 314 -9.60 6.14 -20.19
CA TYR A 314 -10.32 5.02 -19.61
C TYR A 314 -11.72 4.97 -20.22
N TYR A 315 -12.16 3.79 -20.62
CA TYR A 315 -13.49 3.49 -21.10
C TYR A 315 -14.16 2.53 -20.14
N ARG A 316 -15.35 2.88 -19.62
CA ARG A 316 -16.20 1.97 -18.86
C ARG A 316 -17.20 1.37 -19.82
N ILE A 317 -17.20 0.06 -19.96
CA ILE A 317 -17.99 -0.69 -20.90
C ILE A 317 -18.99 -1.55 -20.12
N ALA A 318 -20.28 -1.39 -20.39
CA ALA A 318 -21.29 -2.33 -19.93
C ALA A 318 -21.31 -3.53 -20.87
N LEU A 319 -20.99 -4.70 -20.34
CA LEU A 319 -21.13 -5.97 -21.06
C LEU A 319 -22.57 -6.45 -20.96
N GLU A 320 -23.09 -7.10 -22.01
CA GLU A 320 -24.50 -7.43 -22.09
C GLU A 320 -25.04 -8.31 -20.93
N LYS A 321 -24.17 -9.14 -20.29
CA LYS A 321 -24.59 -10.08 -19.24
C LYS A 321 -23.62 -10.19 -18.05
N GLU A 322 -22.38 -9.76 -18.22
CA GLU A 322 -21.31 -10.02 -17.27
C GLU A 322 -20.98 -8.86 -16.32
N GLY A 323 -21.63 -7.72 -16.47
CA GLY A 323 -21.38 -6.51 -15.67
C GLY A 323 -20.57 -5.46 -16.42
N GLU A 324 -19.66 -4.76 -15.72
CA GLU A 324 -18.90 -3.66 -16.30
C GLU A 324 -17.40 -3.96 -16.28
N VAL A 325 -16.71 -3.52 -17.33
CA VAL A 325 -15.23 -3.56 -17.38
C VAL A 325 -14.67 -2.18 -17.66
N LEU A 326 -13.46 -1.96 -17.16
CA LEU A 326 -12.65 -0.77 -17.42
C LEU A 326 -11.55 -1.12 -18.42
N VAL A 327 -11.47 -0.39 -19.52
CA VAL A 327 -10.48 -0.58 -20.58
C VAL A 327 -9.63 0.67 -20.73
N VAL A 328 -8.32 0.50 -20.90
CA VAL A 328 -7.42 1.60 -21.26
C VAL A 328 -7.15 1.58 -22.75
N GLY A 329 -7.43 2.70 -23.41
CA GLY A 329 -7.23 2.85 -24.85
C GLY A 329 -6.68 4.21 -25.26
N ALA A 330 -6.50 4.39 -26.56
CA ALA A 330 -6.11 5.66 -27.14
C ALA A 330 -7.19 6.72 -26.99
N SER A 331 -6.82 8.00 -27.06
CA SER A 331 -7.72 9.13 -26.88
C SER A 331 -8.75 9.31 -28.01
N ASP A 332 -8.50 8.73 -29.17
CA ASP A 332 -9.34 8.75 -30.37
C ASP A 332 -10.26 7.51 -30.53
N GLY A 333 -10.43 6.74 -29.44
CA GLY A 333 -11.29 5.56 -29.40
C GLY A 333 -12.79 5.86 -29.47
N ALA A 334 -13.58 4.88 -29.03
CA ALA A 334 -15.05 4.90 -29.17
C ALA A 334 -15.72 6.06 -28.40
N GLU A 335 -16.84 6.53 -28.94
CA GLU A 335 -17.72 7.52 -28.29
C GLU A 335 -18.69 6.87 -27.29
N ILE A 336 -19.23 7.66 -26.37
CA ILE A 336 -20.25 7.19 -25.42
C ILE A 336 -21.49 6.73 -26.19
N GLY A 337 -22.04 5.57 -25.83
CA GLY A 337 -23.15 4.90 -26.52
C GLY A 337 -22.73 4.03 -27.71
N ALA A 338 -21.45 4.01 -28.08
CA ALA A 338 -20.96 3.13 -29.15
C ALA A 338 -20.95 1.66 -28.71
N GLN A 339 -21.37 0.79 -29.64
CA GLN A 339 -21.24 -0.66 -29.49
C GLN A 339 -19.80 -1.06 -29.84
N VAL A 340 -19.15 -1.75 -28.94
CA VAL A 340 -17.74 -2.14 -29.05
C VAL A 340 -17.55 -3.59 -28.63
N GLY A 341 -16.45 -4.19 -29.08
CA GLY A 341 -15.96 -5.44 -28.55
C GLY A 341 -14.86 -5.19 -27.52
N VAL A 342 -14.82 -6.02 -26.50
CA VAL A 342 -13.72 -6.08 -25.51
C VAL A 342 -12.99 -7.39 -25.69
N ALA A 343 -11.69 -7.31 -25.96
CA ALA A 343 -10.79 -8.45 -26.10
C ALA A 343 -9.69 -8.42 -25.06
N LEU A 344 -9.16 -9.58 -24.70
CA LEU A 344 -7.99 -9.70 -23.87
C LEU A 344 -6.73 -9.48 -24.72
N ARG A 345 -5.86 -8.58 -24.32
CA ARG A 345 -4.53 -8.43 -24.94
C ARG A 345 -3.68 -9.67 -24.68
N GLN A 346 -2.88 -10.06 -25.65
CA GLN A 346 -1.94 -11.20 -25.52
C GLN A 346 -0.66 -10.84 -24.74
N SER A 347 -0.65 -9.70 -24.05
CA SER A 347 0.47 -9.19 -23.25
C SER A 347 0.09 -9.12 -21.78
N GLU A 348 1.06 -9.07 -20.90
CA GLU A 348 0.80 -8.80 -19.47
C GLU A 348 0.16 -7.43 -19.24
N PRO A 349 -0.65 -7.27 -18.16
CA PRO A 349 -0.89 -8.25 -17.11
C PRO A 349 -1.90 -9.33 -17.51
N ALA A 350 -1.58 -10.57 -17.16
CA ALA A 350 -2.47 -11.71 -17.43
C ALA A 350 -3.77 -11.61 -16.58
N ALA A 351 -4.88 -12.06 -17.15
CA ALA A 351 -6.12 -12.27 -16.42
C ALA A 351 -5.92 -13.33 -15.33
N ARG A 352 -6.42 -13.07 -14.12
CA ARG A 352 -6.32 -13.99 -12.97
C ARG A 352 -7.69 -14.50 -12.57
N ALA A 353 -7.82 -15.82 -12.46
CA ALA A 353 -9.05 -16.49 -12.03
C ALA A 353 -8.93 -16.98 -10.59
N PHE A 354 -9.89 -16.60 -9.77
CA PHE A 354 -10.01 -16.97 -8.36
C PHE A 354 -11.22 -17.87 -8.15
N PRO A 355 -11.20 -18.77 -7.13
CA PRO A 355 -12.41 -19.47 -6.72
C PRO A 355 -13.56 -18.48 -6.54
N SER A 356 -14.77 -18.84 -7.02
CA SER A 356 -15.92 -17.97 -6.79
C SER A 356 -16.24 -17.95 -5.30
N PRO A 357 -16.22 -16.79 -4.63
CA PRO A 357 -16.76 -16.70 -3.29
C PRO A 357 -18.25 -16.99 -3.33
N ASP A 358 -18.81 -17.58 -2.26
CA ASP A 358 -20.26 -17.85 -2.14
C ASP A 358 -21.09 -16.56 -2.26
N GLU A 359 -20.48 -15.38 -1.98
CA GLU A 359 -20.99 -14.04 -2.23
C GLU A 359 -19.86 -13.16 -2.82
N VAL A 360 -20.05 -12.63 -4.03
CA VAL A 360 -19.13 -11.62 -4.59
C VAL A 360 -19.39 -10.30 -3.87
N PRO A 361 -18.37 -9.67 -3.21
CA PRO A 361 -18.55 -8.32 -2.67
C PRO A 361 -18.93 -7.34 -3.79
N ALA A 362 -19.99 -6.57 -3.57
CA ALA A 362 -20.51 -5.55 -4.50
C ALA A 362 -19.55 -4.35 -4.64
#